data_af72d8dde299bda4a6e6bffe7ce12bae
#
_entry.id   af72d8dde299bda4a6e6bffe7ce12bae
#
_cell.length_a   1.000
_cell.length_b   1.000
_cell.length_c   1.000
_cell.angle_alpha   90.00
_cell.angle_beta   90.00
_cell.angle_gamma   90.00
#
_symmetry.space_group_name_H-M   'P 1'
#
loop_
_entity.id
_entity.type
_entity.pdbx_description
1 polymer ?
#
loop_
_entity_poly.entity_id
_entity_poly.type
_entity_poly.pdbx_seq_one_letter_code
_entity_poly.pdbx_strand_id
1 'polypeptide(L)'
;MQEHFQNIPEELKQYPHWLVWKLEDKGGKKPTKIPYSIHGGMGKVNDPATWGTFDEAVARCRSGNYNGIGFVFTNSPFVGIDIDGCIDPTGGIAAEAADIIEQAGSYTELSQSGKGFHIILRGTLPEGKRRHGSFEMYGDGSARYFAITGNRWGTQTEIIENQTAID
;
A
#
# COMPACT_ATOMS: atom_id res chain seq x y z
N MET A 1 -19.17 3.18 -2.41
CA MET A 1 -17.89 3.60 -1.82
C MET A 1 -17.16 4.51 -2.80
N GLN A 2 -16.72 5.65 -2.33
CA GLN A 2 -15.98 6.58 -3.17
C GLN A 2 -14.53 6.11 -3.29
N GLU A 3 -14.05 5.95 -4.52
CA GLU A 3 -12.66 5.62 -4.77
C GLU A 3 -11.84 6.87 -5.07
N HIS A 4 -10.53 6.79 -4.83
CA HIS A 4 -9.60 7.89 -5.03
C HIS A 4 -8.41 7.49 -5.92
N PHE A 5 -8.62 6.51 -6.79
CA PHE A 5 -7.53 5.93 -7.60
C PHE A 5 -6.82 6.96 -8.49
N GLN A 6 -7.52 8.03 -8.88
CA GLN A 6 -6.91 9.10 -9.68
C GLN A 6 -5.77 9.84 -8.95
N ASN A 7 -5.74 9.77 -7.62
CA ASN A 7 -4.70 10.41 -6.82
C ASN A 7 -3.43 9.57 -6.66
N ILE A 8 -3.45 8.33 -7.10
CA ILE A 8 -2.29 7.45 -7.01
C ILE A 8 -1.16 8.03 -7.88
N PRO A 9 0.09 8.08 -7.38
CA PRO A 9 1.21 8.63 -8.15
C PRO A 9 1.38 7.94 -9.50
N GLU A 10 1.60 8.74 -10.53
CA GLU A 10 1.78 8.25 -11.90
C GLU A 10 2.94 7.25 -12.00
N GLU A 11 3.98 7.43 -11.20
CA GLU A 11 5.13 6.54 -11.19
C GLU A 11 4.75 5.08 -10.86
N LEU A 12 3.85 4.88 -9.90
CA LEU A 12 3.35 3.53 -9.57
C LEU A 12 2.55 2.93 -10.71
N LYS A 13 1.80 3.77 -11.43
CA LYS A 13 0.94 3.32 -12.53
C LYS A 13 1.72 2.76 -13.71
N GLN A 14 3.01 3.06 -13.81
CA GLN A 14 3.87 2.58 -14.90
C GLN A 14 4.29 1.12 -14.73
N TYR A 15 4.13 0.55 -13.56
CA TYR A 15 4.54 -0.82 -13.26
C TYR A 15 3.38 -1.79 -13.37
N PRO A 16 3.56 -2.95 -14.05
CA PRO A 16 2.50 -3.97 -14.13
C PRO A 16 2.50 -4.87 -12.88
N HIS A 17 2.47 -4.27 -11.71
CA HIS A 17 2.58 -4.94 -10.41
C HIS A 17 1.27 -4.94 -9.63
N TRP A 18 0.14 -4.81 -10.32
CA TRP A 18 -1.14 -4.57 -9.67
C TRP A 18 -1.99 -5.82 -9.54
N LEU A 19 -2.67 -5.91 -8.39
CA LEU A 19 -3.64 -6.94 -8.04
C LEU A 19 -4.94 -6.26 -7.63
N VAL A 20 -5.98 -7.07 -7.43
CA VAL A 20 -7.19 -6.66 -6.71
C VAL A 20 -7.26 -7.46 -5.41
N TRP A 21 -8.06 -7.02 -4.45
CA TRP A 21 -8.19 -7.72 -3.18
C TRP A 21 -9.61 -7.64 -2.65
N LYS A 22 -9.95 -8.61 -1.79
CA LYS A 22 -11.22 -8.66 -1.07
C LYS A 22 -10.95 -8.81 0.42
N LEU A 23 -11.82 -8.21 1.21
CA LEU A 23 -11.88 -8.48 2.63
C LEU A 23 -12.65 -9.79 2.84
N GLU A 24 -12.00 -10.76 3.46
CA GLU A 24 -12.62 -12.05 3.77
C GLU A 24 -12.41 -12.39 5.24
N ASP A 25 -13.49 -12.88 5.87
CA ASP A 25 -13.42 -13.35 7.24
C ASP A 25 -12.87 -14.77 7.25
N LYS A 26 -11.71 -14.95 7.85
CA LYS A 26 -11.04 -16.25 7.99
C LYS A 26 -11.17 -16.82 9.39
N GLY A 27 -12.14 -16.34 10.17
CA GLY A 27 -12.33 -16.78 11.55
C GLY A 27 -11.49 -16.05 12.57
N GLY A 28 -10.73 -15.03 12.13
CA GLY A 28 -9.94 -14.18 13.02
C GLY A 28 -10.75 -12.99 13.55
N LYS A 29 -10.07 -12.13 14.31
CA LYS A 29 -10.70 -10.92 14.86
C LYS A 29 -10.92 -9.83 13.82
N LYS A 30 -10.12 -9.84 12.74
CA LYS A 30 -10.19 -8.85 11.65
C LYS A 30 -10.33 -9.56 10.32
N PRO A 31 -11.10 -9.01 9.38
CA PRO A 31 -11.10 -9.51 8.01
C PRO A 31 -9.70 -9.41 7.42
N THR A 32 -9.38 -10.37 6.57
CA THR A 32 -8.09 -10.42 5.89
C THR A 32 -8.25 -9.92 4.46
N LYS A 33 -7.30 -9.12 3.99
CA LYS A 33 -7.25 -8.66 2.60
C LYS A 33 -6.63 -9.75 1.75
N ILE A 34 -7.46 -10.52 1.06
CA ILE A 34 -7.02 -11.63 0.22
C ILE A 34 -6.74 -11.13 -1.20
N PRO A 35 -5.53 -11.35 -1.74
CA PRO A 35 -5.20 -10.92 -3.10
C PRO A 35 -5.81 -11.83 -4.15
N TYR A 36 -6.29 -11.20 -5.23
CA TYR A 36 -6.82 -11.89 -6.40
C TYR A 36 -6.13 -11.37 -7.65
N SER A 37 -5.94 -12.26 -8.62
CA SER A 37 -5.38 -11.89 -9.90
C SER A 37 -6.37 -11.06 -10.73
N ILE A 38 -5.86 -10.12 -11.48
CA ILE A 38 -6.67 -9.39 -12.46
C ILE A 38 -7.13 -10.31 -13.59
N HIS A 39 -6.50 -11.46 -13.76
CA HIS A 39 -6.84 -12.45 -14.79
C HIS A 39 -7.80 -13.53 -14.29
N GLY A 40 -8.18 -13.47 -13.02
CA GLY A 40 -9.01 -14.48 -12.37
C GLY A 40 -8.19 -15.39 -11.46
N GLY A 41 -8.85 -15.95 -10.43
CA GLY A 41 -8.18 -16.78 -9.44
C GLY A 41 -7.37 -16.00 -8.44
N MET A 42 -6.55 -16.69 -7.68
CA MET A 42 -5.75 -16.10 -6.61
C MET A 42 -4.60 -15.26 -7.16
N GLY A 43 -4.36 -14.11 -6.52
CA GLY A 43 -3.16 -13.33 -6.75
C GLY A 43 -2.02 -13.81 -5.87
N LYS A 44 -0.80 -13.77 -6.40
CA LYS A 44 0.38 -14.24 -5.68
C LYS A 44 1.49 -13.19 -5.76
N VAL A 45 2.02 -12.80 -4.61
CA VAL A 45 3.07 -11.78 -4.54
C VAL A 45 4.42 -12.26 -5.10
N ASN A 46 4.58 -13.56 -5.30
CA ASN A 46 5.78 -14.15 -5.86
C ASN A 46 5.60 -14.68 -7.28
N ASP A 47 4.44 -14.41 -7.90
CA ASP A 47 4.14 -14.88 -9.26
C ASP A 47 3.66 -13.71 -10.13
N PRO A 48 4.56 -13.12 -10.93
CA PRO A 48 4.22 -11.98 -11.80
C PRO A 48 3.11 -12.28 -12.82
N ALA A 49 2.89 -13.55 -13.16
CA ALA A 49 1.81 -13.91 -14.08
C ALA A 49 0.42 -13.60 -13.53
N THR A 50 0.29 -13.42 -12.21
CA THR A 50 -0.98 -13.06 -11.57
C THR A 50 -1.20 -11.56 -11.46
N TRP A 51 -0.20 -10.74 -11.79
CA TRP A 51 -0.29 -9.28 -11.74
C TRP A 51 -0.68 -8.68 -13.08
N GLY A 52 -1.02 -7.41 -13.09
CA GLY A 52 -1.28 -6.68 -14.31
C GLY A 52 -1.06 -5.20 -14.18
N THR A 53 -1.50 -4.47 -15.19
CA THR A 53 -1.37 -3.03 -15.23
C THR A 53 -2.32 -2.34 -14.24
N PHE A 54 -2.03 -1.09 -13.93
CA PHE A 54 -2.92 -0.28 -13.11
C PHE A 54 -4.33 -0.21 -13.71
N ASP A 55 -4.44 0.04 -15.02
CA ASP A 55 -5.74 0.16 -15.68
C ASP A 55 -6.52 -1.15 -15.63
N GLU A 56 -5.86 -2.28 -15.82
CA GLU A 56 -6.48 -3.59 -15.70
C GLU A 56 -7.00 -3.84 -14.28
N ALA A 57 -6.23 -3.46 -13.27
CA ALA A 57 -6.64 -3.63 -11.87
C ALA A 57 -7.85 -2.76 -11.55
N VAL A 58 -7.84 -1.50 -11.98
CA VAL A 58 -8.96 -0.59 -11.77
C VAL A 58 -10.23 -1.12 -12.43
N ALA A 59 -10.12 -1.55 -13.70
CA ALA A 59 -11.25 -2.11 -14.43
C ALA A 59 -11.79 -3.36 -13.75
N ARG A 60 -10.92 -4.26 -13.32
CA ARG A 60 -11.32 -5.48 -12.61
C ARG A 60 -12.01 -5.17 -11.28
N CYS A 61 -11.47 -4.21 -10.54
CA CYS A 61 -12.04 -3.78 -9.27
C CYS A 61 -13.45 -3.21 -9.45
N ARG A 62 -13.64 -2.38 -10.47
CA ARG A 62 -14.93 -1.75 -10.75
C ARG A 62 -15.98 -2.72 -11.29
N SER A 63 -15.56 -3.75 -12.01
CA SER A 63 -16.48 -4.71 -12.64
C SER A 63 -16.85 -5.88 -11.75
N GLY A 64 -16.17 -6.08 -10.61
CA GLY A 64 -16.36 -7.23 -9.73
C GLY A 64 -16.64 -6.83 -8.30
N ASN A 65 -16.70 -7.82 -7.43
CA ASN A 65 -16.95 -7.63 -6.01
C ASN A 65 -15.63 -7.53 -5.24
N TYR A 66 -14.78 -6.61 -5.65
CA TYR A 66 -13.49 -6.38 -4.99
C TYR A 66 -13.55 -5.14 -4.12
N ASN A 67 -12.76 -5.13 -3.05
CA ASN A 67 -12.71 -4.01 -2.12
C ASN A 67 -11.66 -2.96 -2.52
N GLY A 68 -10.70 -3.33 -3.35
CA GLY A 68 -9.69 -2.39 -3.81
C GLY A 68 -8.62 -3.02 -4.68
N ILE A 69 -7.59 -2.23 -4.94
CA ILE A 69 -6.42 -2.63 -5.73
C ILE A 69 -5.18 -2.64 -4.85
N GLY A 70 -4.15 -3.36 -5.25
CA GLY A 70 -2.91 -3.45 -4.49
C GLY A 70 -1.69 -3.50 -5.39
N PHE A 71 -0.56 -3.04 -4.86
CA PHE A 71 0.72 -3.00 -5.56
C PHE A 71 1.70 -3.99 -4.92
N VAL A 72 2.31 -4.84 -5.75
CA VAL A 72 3.29 -5.82 -5.31
C VAL A 72 4.69 -5.21 -5.38
N PHE A 73 5.41 -5.24 -4.27
CA PHE A 73 6.73 -4.60 -4.17
C PHE A 73 7.87 -5.42 -4.78
N THR A 74 7.66 -6.70 -5.05
CA THR A 74 8.68 -7.59 -5.62
C THR A 74 9.22 -7.02 -6.94
N ASN A 75 10.54 -6.94 -7.05
CA ASN A 75 11.23 -6.40 -8.24
C ASN A 75 10.82 -4.96 -8.58
N SER A 76 10.58 -4.14 -7.56
CA SER A 76 10.29 -2.72 -7.75
C SER A 76 11.30 -1.87 -6.96
N PRO A 77 11.45 -0.58 -7.34
CA PRO A 77 12.33 0.33 -6.61
C PRO A 77 11.66 0.99 -5.42
N PHE A 78 10.48 0.54 -5.03
CA PHE A 78 9.68 1.20 -4.01
C PHE A 78 9.73 0.49 -2.67
N VAL A 79 9.63 1.28 -1.61
CA VAL A 79 9.45 0.83 -0.24
C VAL A 79 8.16 1.44 0.29
N GLY A 80 7.32 0.63 0.90
CA GLY A 80 6.11 1.09 1.56
C GLY A 80 6.27 1.02 3.07
N ILE A 81 5.82 2.06 3.77
CA ILE A 81 5.75 2.08 5.22
C ILE A 81 4.28 2.05 5.61
N ASP A 82 3.92 1.05 6.41
CA ASP A 82 2.57 0.87 6.94
C ASP A 82 2.57 1.24 8.41
N ILE A 83 1.73 2.22 8.79
CA ILE A 83 1.57 2.65 10.17
C ILE A 83 0.13 2.43 10.57
N ASP A 84 -0.11 1.39 11.38
CA ASP A 84 -1.44 1.00 11.80
C ASP A 84 -1.88 1.71 13.08
N GLY A 85 -3.19 1.96 13.19
CA GLY A 85 -3.80 2.37 14.44
C GLY A 85 -3.29 3.67 15.03
N CYS A 86 -2.77 4.58 14.19
CA CYS A 86 -2.17 5.83 14.64
C CYS A 86 -3.11 7.04 14.57
N ILE A 87 -4.35 6.82 14.13
CA ILE A 87 -5.37 7.88 14.07
C ILE A 87 -6.48 7.54 15.05
N ASP A 88 -6.72 8.44 16.01
CA ASP A 88 -7.74 8.23 17.03
C ASP A 88 -9.14 8.58 16.50
N PRO A 89 -10.21 8.24 17.25
CA PRO A 89 -11.59 8.51 16.79
C PRO A 89 -11.90 9.98 16.55
N THR A 90 -11.13 10.91 17.12
CA THR A 90 -11.30 12.36 16.92
C THR A 90 -10.51 12.87 15.73
N GLY A 91 -9.73 12.01 15.06
CA GLY A 91 -8.86 12.40 13.96
C GLY A 91 -7.47 12.83 14.39
N GLY A 92 -7.13 12.70 15.66
CA GLY A 92 -5.79 12.99 16.15
C GLY A 92 -4.77 11.96 15.70
N ILE A 93 -3.58 12.42 15.31
CA ILE A 93 -2.52 11.57 14.78
C ILE A 93 -1.44 11.41 15.86
N ALA A 94 -1.01 10.16 16.08
CA ALA A 94 0.08 9.88 17.01
C ALA A 94 1.35 10.65 16.61
N ALA A 95 2.03 11.23 17.58
CA ALA A 95 3.21 12.08 17.33
C ALA A 95 4.30 11.35 16.55
N GLU A 96 4.53 10.08 16.88
CA GLU A 96 5.54 9.26 16.21
C GLU A 96 5.20 9.06 14.72
N ALA A 97 3.93 8.84 14.41
CA ALA A 97 3.47 8.71 13.02
C ALA A 97 3.65 10.03 12.26
N ALA A 98 3.27 11.15 12.87
CA ALA A 98 3.43 12.47 12.27
C ALA A 98 4.90 12.76 11.95
N ASP A 99 5.82 12.41 12.85
CA ASP A 99 7.25 12.59 12.65
C ASP A 99 7.77 11.76 11.47
N ILE A 100 7.33 10.51 11.35
CA ILE A 100 7.75 9.64 10.25
C ILE A 100 7.25 10.17 8.90
N ILE A 101 6.00 10.64 8.85
CA ILE A 101 5.43 11.22 7.64
C ILE A 101 6.23 12.46 7.23
N GLU A 102 6.57 13.32 8.17
CA GLU A 102 7.34 14.52 7.90
C GLU A 102 8.76 14.18 7.40
N GLN A 103 9.44 13.26 8.07
CA GLN A 103 10.79 12.83 7.67
C GLN A 103 10.80 12.18 6.30
N ALA A 104 9.80 11.40 5.97
CA ALA A 104 9.69 10.74 4.68
C ALA A 104 9.52 11.75 3.54
N GLY A 105 8.67 12.75 3.73
CA GLY A 105 8.44 13.80 2.74
C GLY A 105 7.93 13.32 1.41
N SER A 106 7.28 12.15 1.36
CA SER A 106 6.85 11.48 0.15
C SER A 106 5.33 11.30 0.13
N TYR A 107 4.82 10.75 -0.96
CA TYR A 107 3.40 10.44 -1.08
C TYR A 107 2.92 9.63 0.12
N THR A 108 1.86 10.11 0.75
CA THR A 108 1.23 9.48 1.91
C THR A 108 -0.27 9.40 1.67
N GLU A 109 -0.85 8.28 2.04
CA GLU A 109 -2.30 8.07 1.93
C GLU A 109 -2.86 7.48 3.22
N LEU A 110 -4.16 7.65 3.42
CA LEU A 110 -4.88 6.94 4.47
C LEU A 110 -5.03 5.48 4.07
N SER A 111 -4.87 4.59 5.04
CA SER A 111 -5.12 3.17 4.82
C SER A 111 -6.61 2.91 4.60
N GLN A 112 -6.94 1.71 4.15
CA GLN A 112 -8.32 1.33 3.85
C GLN A 112 -9.24 1.48 5.07
N SER A 113 -8.76 1.21 6.28
CA SER A 113 -9.54 1.34 7.50
C SER A 113 -9.76 2.81 7.91
N GLY A 114 -8.97 3.73 7.38
CA GLY A 114 -8.97 5.13 7.80
C GLY A 114 -8.27 5.38 9.14
N LYS A 115 -7.64 4.36 9.72
CA LYS A 115 -7.01 4.45 11.05
C LYS A 115 -5.48 4.44 10.99
N GLY A 116 -4.92 4.42 9.81
CA GLY A 116 -3.49 4.41 9.62
C GLY A 116 -3.07 5.05 8.32
N PHE A 117 -1.77 4.99 8.04
CA PHE A 117 -1.17 5.60 6.85
C PHE A 117 -0.32 4.60 6.09
N HIS A 118 -0.26 4.81 4.77
CA HIS A 118 0.72 4.21 3.89
C HIS A 118 1.61 5.30 3.33
N ILE A 119 2.92 5.14 3.44
CA ILE A 119 3.91 6.05 2.86
C ILE A 119 4.68 5.26 1.81
N ILE A 120 4.87 5.82 0.63
CA ILE A 120 5.62 5.16 -0.44
C ILE A 120 6.84 5.99 -0.78
N LEU A 121 8.00 5.34 -0.75
CA LEU A 121 9.30 5.94 -1.02
C LEU A 121 10.04 5.14 -2.09
N ARG A 122 10.98 5.77 -2.78
CA ARG A 122 11.98 5.04 -3.55
C ARG A 122 13.18 4.79 -2.67
N GLY A 123 13.67 3.57 -2.70
CA GLY A 123 14.81 3.16 -1.92
C GLY A 123 14.90 1.65 -1.83
N THR A 124 15.78 1.18 -0.98
CA THR A 124 16.04 -0.25 -0.75
C THR A 124 15.67 -0.60 0.68
N LEU A 125 14.93 -1.68 0.84
CA LEU A 125 14.58 -2.18 2.16
C LEU A 125 15.83 -2.65 2.90
N PRO A 126 16.07 -2.19 4.13
CA PRO A 126 17.24 -2.64 4.88
C PRO A 126 17.13 -4.10 5.30
N GLU A 127 18.26 -4.73 5.53
CA GLU A 127 18.28 -6.08 6.09
C GLU A 127 17.87 -6.04 7.57
N GLY A 128 17.32 -7.16 8.05
CA GLY A 128 16.98 -7.33 9.45
C GLY A 128 15.51 -7.04 9.74
N LYS A 129 15.27 -6.47 10.90
CA LYS A 129 13.91 -6.28 11.42
C LYS A 129 13.20 -5.16 10.67
N ARG A 130 12.04 -5.49 10.10
CA ARG A 130 11.23 -4.58 9.28
C ARG A 130 9.96 -4.13 9.97
N ARG A 131 9.76 -4.58 11.19
CA ARG A 131 8.58 -4.25 11.98
C ARG A 131 8.99 -3.73 13.35
N HIS A 132 8.38 -2.63 13.77
CA HIS A 132 8.59 -2.04 15.08
C HIS A 132 7.24 -1.50 15.59
N GLY A 133 6.64 -2.21 16.54
CA GLY A 133 5.33 -1.83 17.04
C GLY A 133 4.28 -1.85 15.94
N SER A 134 3.68 -0.70 15.68
CA SER A 134 2.68 -0.53 14.64
C SER A 134 3.26 -0.16 13.27
N PHE A 135 4.60 -0.07 13.16
CA PHE A 135 5.28 0.24 11.90
C PHE A 135 5.75 -1.03 11.21
N GLU A 136 5.53 -1.13 9.91
CA GLU A 136 6.05 -2.22 9.09
C GLU A 136 6.50 -1.68 7.75
N MET A 137 7.66 -2.15 7.26
CA MET A 137 8.18 -1.77 5.95
C MET A 137 8.07 -2.92 4.96
N TYR A 138 7.62 -2.60 3.76
CA TYR A 138 7.50 -3.54 2.66
C TYR A 138 8.35 -3.06 1.49
N GLY A 139 8.97 -3.98 0.79
CA GLY A 139 9.77 -3.67 -0.39
C GLY A 139 10.13 -4.94 -1.14
N ASP A 140 11.08 -4.83 -2.05
CA ASP A 140 11.58 -5.99 -2.76
C ASP A 140 12.17 -6.99 -1.76
N GLY A 141 11.80 -8.25 -1.90
CA GLY A 141 12.20 -9.31 -0.97
C GLY A 141 11.29 -9.51 0.23
N SER A 142 10.30 -8.65 0.45
CA SER A 142 9.37 -8.79 1.57
C SER A 142 8.22 -9.77 1.28
N ALA A 143 8.00 -10.12 0.01
CA ALA A 143 6.87 -10.95 -0.43
C ALA A 143 5.54 -10.39 0.05
N ARG A 144 5.33 -9.08 -0.12
CA ARG A 144 4.14 -8.37 0.35
C ARG A 144 3.57 -7.46 -0.73
N TYR A 145 2.32 -7.10 -0.56
CA TYR A 145 1.68 -6.05 -1.36
C TYR A 145 1.01 -5.03 -0.42
N PHE A 146 0.85 -3.80 -0.93
CA PHE A 146 0.03 -2.79 -0.25
C PHE A 146 -1.33 -2.69 -0.94
N ALA A 147 -2.39 -2.64 -0.14
CA ALA A 147 -3.67 -2.10 -0.61
C ALA A 147 -3.45 -0.60 -0.80
N ILE A 148 -3.55 -0.14 -2.04
CA ILE A 148 -3.35 1.27 -2.38
C ILE A 148 -4.71 1.93 -2.53
N THR A 149 -4.97 2.96 -1.73
CA THR A 149 -6.28 3.61 -1.69
C THR A 149 -6.38 4.84 -2.58
N GLY A 150 -5.28 5.54 -2.78
CA GLY A 150 -5.28 6.85 -3.43
C GLY A 150 -5.88 7.94 -2.56
N ASN A 151 -6.30 7.63 -1.35
CA ASN A 151 -6.87 8.60 -0.42
C ASN A 151 -5.74 9.43 0.20
N ARG A 152 -5.17 10.31 -0.62
CA ARG A 152 -3.97 11.08 -0.28
C ARG A 152 -4.18 11.92 0.96
N TRP A 153 -3.18 11.87 1.84
CA TRP A 153 -3.08 12.72 3.00
C TRP A 153 -1.92 13.68 2.82
N GLY A 154 -2.18 14.97 3.02
CA GLY A 154 -1.16 16.00 2.82
C GLY A 154 -1.09 16.50 1.39
N THR A 155 -0.04 17.24 1.07
CA THR A 155 0.10 17.93 -0.21
C THR A 155 1.11 17.30 -1.17
N GLN A 156 1.93 16.35 -0.70
CA GLN A 156 2.92 15.70 -1.58
C GLN A 156 2.22 14.70 -2.49
N THR A 157 2.35 14.91 -3.79
CA THR A 157 1.70 14.08 -4.82
C THR A 157 2.67 13.05 -5.43
N GLU A 158 3.96 13.18 -5.17
CA GLU A 158 4.98 12.37 -5.82
C GLU A 158 5.69 11.46 -4.82
N ILE A 159 6.28 10.39 -5.36
CA ILE A 159 7.13 9.49 -4.59
C ILE A 159 8.55 10.05 -4.61
N ILE A 160 9.14 10.16 -3.43
CA ILE A 160 10.47 10.75 -3.25
C ILE A 160 11.47 9.65 -2.93
N GLU A 161 12.69 9.79 -3.44
CA GLU A 161 13.80 8.93 -3.06
C GLU A 161 14.36 9.42 -1.73
N ASN A 162 14.30 8.58 -0.69
CA ASN A 162 14.75 8.98 0.64
C ASN A 162 15.21 7.76 1.44
N GLN A 163 16.43 7.30 1.16
CA GLN A 163 16.99 6.15 1.85
C GLN A 163 17.19 6.42 3.34
N THR A 164 17.48 7.64 3.72
CA THR A 164 17.67 8.01 5.13
C THR A 164 16.42 7.76 5.95
N ALA A 165 15.25 8.04 5.40
CA ALA A 165 14.00 7.80 6.11
C ALA A 165 13.67 6.30 6.22
N ILE A 166 14.19 5.48 5.29
CA ILE A 166 14.01 4.02 5.31
C ILE A 166 14.94 3.39 6.35
N ASP A 167 16.15 3.89 6.46
CA ASP A 167 17.14 3.40 7.40
C ASP A 167 16.82 3.92 8.81
#